data_11624401bdc22e3a8b5bd570d5164650
#
_entry.id   11624401bdc22e3a8b5bd570d5164650
#
_cell.length_a   1.000
_cell.length_b   1.000
_cell.length_c   1.000
_cell.angle_alpha   90.00
_cell.angle_beta   90.00
_cell.angle_gamma   90.00
#
_symmetry.space_group_name_H-M   'P 1'
#
loop_
_entity.id
_entity.type
_entity.pdbx_description
1 polymer ?
#
loop_
_entity_poly.entity_id
_entity_poly.type
_entity_poly.pdbx_seq_one_letter_code
_entity_poly.pdbx_strand_id
1 'polypeptide(L)'
;MTETDLDRQLEELFREAGEAHHQAFIETDGADPEWPLWYADHLRENLAALLNANFTRSELVYLLFLVANEQVLSAPGADWASYYAKFFMRRYK
;
A
#
# COMPACT_ATOMS: atom_id res chain seq x y z
N MET A 1 -12.57 -13.82 10.11
CA MET A 1 -11.89 -13.51 8.84
C MET A 1 -10.64 -14.37 8.71
N THR A 2 -10.48 -15.03 7.58
CA THR A 2 -9.29 -15.85 7.32
C THR A 2 -8.17 -15.00 6.77
N GLU A 3 -6.94 -15.54 6.79
CA GLU A 3 -5.79 -14.86 6.17
C GLU A 3 -6.01 -14.61 4.68
N THR A 4 -6.67 -15.55 3.99
CA THR A 4 -6.97 -15.41 2.57
C THR A 4 -7.92 -14.24 2.32
N ASP A 5 -8.95 -14.09 3.16
CA ASP A 5 -9.87 -12.97 3.04
C ASP A 5 -9.19 -11.64 3.33
N LEU A 6 -8.35 -11.60 4.35
CA LEU A 6 -7.62 -10.38 4.70
C LEU A 6 -6.65 -9.99 3.60
N ASP A 7 -5.90 -10.97 3.05
CA ASP A 7 -4.97 -10.73 1.96
C ASP A 7 -5.70 -10.12 0.75
N ARG A 8 -6.86 -10.70 0.39
CA ARG A 8 -7.66 -10.18 -0.72
C ARG A 8 -8.15 -8.76 -0.45
N GLN A 9 -8.62 -8.48 0.77
CA GLN A 9 -9.10 -7.15 1.11
C GLN A 9 -7.99 -6.12 1.07
N LEU A 10 -6.80 -6.49 1.54
CA LEU A 10 -5.64 -5.60 1.46
C LEU A 10 -5.23 -5.34 0.01
N GLU A 11 -5.20 -6.39 -0.80
CA GLU A 11 -4.88 -6.26 -2.22
C GLU A 11 -5.86 -5.35 -2.93
N GLU A 12 -7.15 -5.51 -2.68
CA GLU A 12 -8.19 -4.65 -3.26
C GLU A 12 -8.04 -3.20 -2.81
N LEU A 13 -7.70 -3.01 -1.53
CA LEU A 13 -7.46 -1.67 -1.00
C LEU A 13 -6.30 -0.98 -1.70
N PHE A 14 -5.20 -1.70 -1.92
CA PHE A 14 -4.06 -1.13 -2.63
C PHE A 14 -4.39 -0.84 -4.10
N ARG A 15 -5.15 -1.71 -4.77
CA ARG A 15 -5.55 -1.48 -6.16
C ARG A 15 -6.44 -0.25 -6.28
N GLU A 16 -7.41 -0.11 -5.38
CA GLU A 16 -8.29 1.06 -5.35
C GLU A 16 -7.47 2.34 -5.14
N ALA A 17 -6.52 2.30 -4.21
CA ALA A 17 -5.65 3.44 -3.96
C ALA A 17 -4.82 3.81 -5.17
N GLY A 18 -4.32 2.82 -5.90
CA GLY A 18 -3.56 3.06 -7.13
C GLY A 18 -4.40 3.74 -8.20
N GLU A 19 -5.65 3.32 -8.35
CA GLU A 19 -6.57 3.94 -9.29
C GLU A 19 -6.90 5.38 -8.88
N ALA A 20 -7.20 5.59 -7.60
CA ALA A 20 -7.47 6.93 -7.08
C ALA A 20 -6.26 7.85 -7.24
N HIS A 21 -5.06 7.34 -7.02
CA HIS A 21 -3.83 8.10 -7.21
C HIS A 21 -3.66 8.51 -8.68
N HIS A 22 -3.90 7.57 -9.61
CA HIS A 22 -3.81 7.87 -11.03
C HIS A 22 -4.77 8.98 -11.42
N GLN A 23 -6.01 8.93 -10.92
CA GLN A 23 -7.00 9.97 -11.21
C GLN A 23 -6.59 11.32 -10.61
N ALA A 24 -6.07 11.32 -9.40
CA ALA A 24 -5.62 12.54 -8.73
C ALA A 24 -4.46 13.22 -9.48
N PHE A 25 -3.64 12.43 -10.16
CA PHE A 25 -2.46 12.92 -10.88
C PHE A 25 -2.56 12.67 -12.38
N ILE A 26 -3.78 12.74 -12.92
CA ILE A 26 -4.03 12.42 -14.33
C ILE A 26 -3.25 13.33 -15.27
N GLU A 27 -3.05 14.60 -14.92
CA GLU A 27 -2.35 15.57 -15.75
C GLU A 27 -0.86 15.23 -15.92
N THR A 28 -0.29 14.49 -14.99
CA THR A 28 1.11 14.04 -15.06
C THR A 28 1.20 12.56 -15.38
N ASP A 29 0.12 11.96 -15.86
CA ASP A 29 0.02 10.53 -16.17
C ASP A 29 0.41 9.65 -14.96
N GLY A 30 -0.02 10.08 -13.76
CA GLY A 30 0.21 9.35 -12.52
C GLY A 30 1.53 9.64 -11.84
N ALA A 31 2.37 10.49 -12.42
CA ALA A 31 3.68 10.81 -11.84
C ALA A 31 3.53 11.69 -10.61
N ASP A 32 4.12 11.24 -9.51
CA ASP A 32 4.08 11.94 -8.23
C ASP A 32 5.33 11.56 -7.43
N PRO A 33 6.35 12.47 -7.38
CA PRO A 33 7.58 12.17 -6.63
C PRO A 33 7.34 11.96 -5.13
N GLU A 34 6.25 12.49 -4.60
CA GLU A 34 5.91 12.37 -3.19
C GLU A 34 4.79 11.35 -2.96
N TRP A 35 4.73 10.32 -3.80
CA TRP A 35 3.66 9.34 -3.76
C TRP A 35 3.45 8.67 -2.39
N PRO A 36 4.51 8.40 -1.57
CA PRO A 36 4.25 7.76 -0.27
C PRO A 36 3.41 8.64 0.66
N LEU A 37 3.53 9.95 0.57
CA LEU A 37 2.74 10.88 1.38
C LEU A 37 1.26 10.79 1.00
N TRP A 38 0.98 10.79 -0.31
CA TRP A 38 -0.39 10.70 -0.80
C TRP A 38 -1.03 9.38 -0.40
N TYR A 39 -0.31 8.26 -0.62
CA TYR A 39 -0.82 6.93 -0.29
C TYR A 39 -1.04 6.78 1.21
N ALA A 40 -0.13 7.30 2.04
CA ALA A 40 -0.28 7.21 3.48
C ALA A 40 -1.55 7.92 3.95
N ASP A 41 -1.81 9.11 3.43
CA ASP A 41 -3.01 9.86 3.78
C ASP A 41 -4.29 9.16 3.32
N HIS A 42 -4.25 8.56 2.14
CA HIS A 42 -5.40 7.86 1.57
C HIS A 42 -5.70 6.53 2.28
N LEU A 43 -4.66 5.81 2.69
CA LEU A 43 -4.77 4.42 3.14
C LEU A 43 -4.79 4.25 4.65
N ARG A 44 -4.28 5.20 5.43
CA ARG A 44 -3.97 4.96 6.85
C ARG A 44 -5.15 4.39 7.66
N GLU A 45 -6.31 5.00 7.56
CA GLU A 45 -7.46 4.56 8.34
C GLU A 45 -7.91 3.15 7.96
N ASN A 46 -8.00 2.88 6.67
CA ASN A 46 -8.47 1.59 6.17
C ASN A 46 -7.46 0.48 6.45
N LEU A 47 -6.17 0.75 6.28
CA LEU A 47 -5.14 -0.22 6.64
C LEU A 47 -5.14 -0.52 8.12
N ALA A 48 -5.26 0.50 8.97
CA ALA A 48 -5.30 0.32 10.41
C ALA A 48 -6.49 -0.55 10.82
N ALA A 49 -7.64 -0.32 10.21
CA ALA A 49 -8.84 -1.09 10.49
C ALA A 49 -8.68 -2.56 10.07
N LEU A 50 -8.21 -2.81 8.86
CA LEU A 50 -8.04 -4.17 8.34
C LEU A 50 -7.00 -4.96 9.12
N LEU A 51 -5.91 -4.32 9.51
CA LEU A 51 -4.80 -4.98 10.20
C LEU A 51 -4.95 -4.96 11.72
N ASN A 52 -5.96 -4.27 12.23
CA ASN A 52 -6.13 -4.06 13.65
C ASN A 52 -4.83 -3.51 14.26
N ALA A 53 -4.28 -2.49 13.63
CA ALA A 53 -3.00 -1.91 13.98
C ALA A 53 -3.12 -0.41 14.15
N ASN A 54 -2.14 0.16 14.86
CA ASN A 54 -2.03 1.60 15.06
C ASN A 54 -0.68 2.03 14.52
N PHE A 55 -0.68 2.82 13.47
CA PHE A 55 0.56 3.43 13.00
C PHE A 55 0.32 4.90 12.67
N THR A 56 1.37 5.69 12.86
CA THR A 56 1.34 7.11 12.52
C THR A 56 1.46 7.27 11.01
N ARG A 57 1.15 8.47 10.54
CA ARG A 57 1.38 8.81 9.14
C ARG A 57 2.84 8.60 8.74
N SER A 58 3.76 9.04 9.59
CA SER A 58 5.20 8.89 9.32
C SER A 58 5.63 7.43 9.24
N GLU A 59 5.11 6.59 10.13
CA GLU A 59 5.40 5.17 10.08
C GLU A 59 4.89 4.55 8.77
N LEU A 60 3.69 4.92 8.35
CA LEU A 60 3.13 4.37 7.12
C LEU A 60 3.90 4.86 5.89
N VAL A 61 4.29 6.13 5.86
CA VAL A 61 5.14 6.66 4.79
C VAL A 61 6.43 5.84 4.69
N TYR A 62 7.07 5.58 5.83
CA TYR A 62 8.29 4.77 5.87
C TYR A 62 8.05 3.36 5.34
N LEU A 63 6.96 2.72 5.76
CA LEU A 63 6.66 1.35 5.34
C LEU A 63 6.37 1.26 3.85
N LEU A 64 5.65 2.23 3.30
CA LEU A 64 5.38 2.28 1.87
C LEU A 64 6.68 2.44 1.06
N PHE A 65 7.55 3.31 1.51
CA PHE A 65 8.85 3.49 0.87
C PHE A 65 9.68 2.21 0.96
N LEU A 66 9.68 1.58 2.12
CA LEU A 66 10.42 0.33 2.35
C LEU A 66 9.94 -0.80 1.46
N VAL A 67 8.63 -1.02 1.37
CA VAL A 67 8.08 -2.12 0.56
C VAL A 67 8.33 -1.87 -0.93
N ALA A 68 8.27 -0.62 -1.38
CA ALA A 68 8.55 -0.30 -2.77
C ALA A 68 10.01 -0.63 -3.13
N ASN A 69 10.95 -0.26 -2.26
CA ASN A 69 12.35 -0.58 -2.48
C ASN A 69 12.61 -2.08 -2.42
N GLU A 70 11.99 -2.77 -1.47
CA GLU A 70 12.13 -4.22 -1.36
C GLU A 70 11.63 -4.92 -2.61
N GLN A 71 10.48 -4.49 -3.15
CA GLN A 71 9.94 -5.08 -4.35
C GLN A 71 10.86 -4.91 -5.55
N VAL A 72 11.41 -3.72 -5.75
CA VAL A 72 12.31 -3.44 -6.86
C VAL A 72 13.54 -4.35 -6.81
N LEU A 73 14.07 -4.60 -5.61
CA LEU A 73 15.27 -5.41 -5.45
C LEU A 73 14.98 -6.91 -5.48
N SER A 74 13.86 -7.34 -4.94
CA SER A 74 13.58 -8.77 -4.71
C SER A 74 12.60 -9.38 -5.72
N ALA A 75 11.65 -8.60 -6.21
CA ALA A 75 10.57 -9.13 -7.06
C ALA A 75 10.04 -8.06 -8.03
N PRO A 76 10.90 -7.53 -8.93
CA PRO A 76 10.50 -6.42 -9.79
C PRO A 76 9.35 -6.76 -10.74
N GLY A 77 9.17 -8.04 -11.06
CA GLY A 77 8.08 -8.48 -11.94
C GLY A 77 6.79 -8.84 -11.22
N ALA A 78 6.76 -8.76 -9.90
CA ALA A 78 5.58 -9.13 -9.13
C ALA A 78 4.49 -8.06 -9.23
N ASP A 79 3.22 -8.48 -9.09
CA ASP A 79 2.11 -7.56 -8.99
C ASP A 79 2.27 -6.73 -7.71
N TRP A 80 2.33 -5.41 -7.84
CA TRP A 80 2.65 -4.54 -6.72
C TRP A 80 1.62 -4.62 -5.59
N ALA A 81 0.33 -4.65 -5.93
CA ALA A 81 -0.73 -4.66 -4.92
C ALA A 81 -0.69 -5.95 -4.10
N SER A 82 -0.46 -7.09 -4.76
CA SER A 82 -0.33 -8.37 -4.09
C SER A 82 0.92 -8.40 -3.21
N TYR A 83 2.04 -7.88 -3.70
CA TYR A 83 3.28 -7.84 -2.95
C TYR A 83 3.13 -6.98 -1.68
N TYR A 84 2.52 -5.80 -1.83
CA TYR A 84 2.30 -4.89 -0.70
C TYR A 84 1.36 -5.53 0.33
N ALA A 85 0.28 -6.17 -0.13
CA ALA A 85 -0.64 -6.85 0.79
C ALA A 85 0.08 -7.89 1.64
N LYS A 86 0.91 -8.72 1.02
CA LYS A 86 1.68 -9.75 1.73
C LYS A 86 2.69 -9.14 2.69
N PHE A 87 3.34 -8.05 2.29
CA PHE A 87 4.29 -7.35 3.16
C PHE A 87 3.62 -6.89 4.45
N PHE A 88 2.47 -6.25 4.33
CA PHE A 88 1.76 -5.74 5.50
C PHE A 88 1.19 -6.87 6.35
N MET A 89 0.71 -7.95 5.73
CA MET A 89 0.24 -9.11 6.48
C MET A 89 1.34 -9.72 7.33
N ARG A 90 2.52 -9.94 6.75
CA ARG A 90 3.64 -10.53 7.48
C ARG A 90 4.09 -9.66 8.65
N ARG A 91 3.96 -8.34 8.50
CA ARG A 91 4.43 -7.40 9.51
C ARG A 91 3.44 -7.26 10.67
N TYR A 92 2.13 -7.36 10.41
CA TYR A 92 1.09 -7.09 11.40
C TYR A 92 0.23 -8.29 11.76
N LYS A 93 0.45 -9.40 11.13
CA LYS A 93 -0.26 -10.66 11.40
C LYS A 93 0.73 -11.82 11.46
#